data_672f65d57f412ba11dc7545625e87f65
#
_entry.id   672f65d57f412ba11dc7545625e87f65
#
_cell.length_a   1.000
_cell.length_b   1.000
_cell.length_c   1.000
_cell.angle_alpha   90.00
_cell.angle_beta   90.00
_cell.angle_gamma   90.00
#
_symmetry.space_group_name_H-M   'P 1'
#
loop_
_entity.id
_entity.type
_entity.pdbx_description
1 polymer ?
#
loop_
_entity_poly.entity_id
_entity_poly.type
_entity_poly.pdbx_seq_one_letter_code
_entity_poly.pdbx_strand_id
1 'polypeptide(L)'
;MTATSGRPGRIHPVILSGGTGTRLWPMSRAYYPKQLLPLTSARSLLQEAALRVADAARFAAPVVVSNDEHRFIVAEHLRLAGVRPQAIVLEPVGRNTAPAVCVAALTLIAAERDALMLVLPSDHAISDVPAFLAAVDRAAAAARGGRLVTFGITADRPETGYGYIKRGAPIATLDGAYELAAFVEKPDRACADAYLAAGDYCWNSGIFLFPAALFLSELEQRHPAMVAACRLACEKAKRDLDFLRLDKAAFADAESNSVDYAVMEHTKHAAVVPVHMGWSDVGTWDALWQIGAKDAAGNVTHGDVIAEDARNSYLRAEHGLVTALGVEDLVVVATADAVLVARRDRAQDIKRIVARLERDGRSELLTHPLVHRPWGSFRSIHSGDRVQVKHIMVKPGAKLSLQMHHHRAEHWVVVTGTAKVVRGNEEIVLYEDQSTYIPLGTPHRLENPGKIPLHVIEVQSGSYLGEDDIVRFDDTYGRN
;
A
#
# COMPACT_ATOMS: atom_id res chain seq x y z
N MET A 1 -41.84 -26.02 10.27
CA MET A 1 -40.54 -25.74 9.65
C MET A 1 -39.88 -24.62 10.45
N THR A 2 -39.02 -24.97 11.37
CA THR A 2 -38.29 -24.04 12.23
C THR A 2 -37.17 -23.43 11.40
N ALA A 3 -37.27 -22.12 11.17
CA ALA A 3 -36.18 -21.33 10.53
C ALA A 3 -34.94 -21.43 11.44
N THR A 4 -33.91 -22.12 11.01
CA THR A 4 -32.58 -22.06 11.59
C THR A 4 -32.08 -20.63 11.43
N SER A 5 -32.04 -19.89 12.53
CA SER A 5 -31.33 -18.63 12.67
C SER A 5 -29.82 -18.90 12.55
N GLY A 6 -29.35 -19.15 11.33
CA GLY A 6 -27.91 -19.22 11.04
C GLY A 6 -27.31 -17.83 11.32
N ARG A 7 -26.18 -17.80 12.06
CA ARG A 7 -25.38 -16.56 12.16
C ARG A 7 -25.13 -16.05 10.75
N PRO A 8 -25.37 -14.75 10.48
CA PRO A 8 -25.08 -14.18 9.16
C PRO A 8 -23.60 -14.46 8.83
N GLY A 9 -23.33 -14.92 7.62
CA GLY A 9 -21.96 -15.21 7.15
C GLY A 9 -21.04 -14.03 7.40
N ARG A 10 -19.77 -14.29 7.72
CA ARG A 10 -18.76 -13.26 7.94
C ARG A 10 -18.54 -12.46 6.66
N ILE A 11 -18.18 -11.19 6.82
CA ILE A 11 -17.77 -10.33 5.72
C ILE A 11 -16.32 -10.63 5.36
N HIS A 12 -15.98 -10.72 4.07
CA HIS A 12 -14.64 -10.97 3.58
C HIS A 12 -13.96 -9.66 3.20
N PRO A 13 -12.97 -9.16 3.98
CA PRO A 13 -12.21 -8.00 3.58
C PRO A 13 -11.36 -8.29 2.35
N VAL A 14 -11.41 -7.40 1.37
CA VAL A 14 -10.55 -7.38 0.18
C VAL A 14 -9.76 -6.09 0.24
N ILE A 15 -8.47 -6.17 0.56
CA ILE A 15 -7.60 -5.01 0.71
C ILE A 15 -6.81 -4.82 -0.58
N LEU A 16 -7.05 -3.70 -1.26
CA LEU A 16 -6.35 -3.33 -2.48
C LEU A 16 -5.07 -2.57 -2.13
N SER A 17 -3.92 -3.19 -2.37
CA SER A 17 -2.60 -2.63 -2.08
C SER A 17 -1.86 -2.31 -3.39
N GLY A 18 -2.51 -1.51 -4.23
CA GLY A 18 -1.98 -1.00 -5.50
C GLY A 18 -1.64 0.50 -5.42
N GLY A 19 -1.05 1.02 -6.51
CA GLY A 19 -0.70 2.43 -6.64
C GLY A 19 0.64 2.80 -6.00
N THR A 20 1.26 3.86 -6.52
CA THR A 20 2.59 4.32 -6.10
C THR A 20 2.54 5.51 -5.13
N GLY A 21 1.42 6.27 -5.12
CA GLY A 21 1.26 7.43 -4.24
C GLY A 21 2.29 8.53 -4.44
N THR A 22 2.74 8.78 -5.66
CA THR A 22 3.89 9.63 -6.03
C THR A 22 3.80 11.07 -5.52
N ARG A 23 2.60 11.59 -5.26
CA ARG A 23 2.40 12.95 -4.71
C ARG A 23 2.90 13.13 -3.27
N LEU A 24 3.20 12.03 -2.57
CA LEU A 24 3.82 12.05 -1.24
C LEU A 24 5.34 11.85 -1.30
N TRP A 25 5.97 12.05 -2.49
CA TRP A 25 7.42 12.18 -2.55
C TRP A 25 7.87 13.32 -1.59
N PRO A 26 8.98 13.20 -0.85
CA PRO A 26 10.03 12.19 -0.94
C PRO A 26 9.81 10.94 -0.07
N MET A 27 8.70 10.80 0.65
CA MET A 27 8.47 9.59 1.44
C MET A 27 7.96 8.42 0.60
N SER A 28 7.05 8.66 -0.36
CA SER A 28 6.64 7.61 -1.29
C SER A 28 7.69 7.40 -2.39
N ARG A 29 8.01 6.15 -2.67
CA ARG A 29 8.96 5.73 -3.72
C ARG A 29 8.33 4.60 -4.52
N ALA A 30 8.84 4.32 -5.72
CA ALA A 30 8.31 3.25 -6.56
C ALA A 30 8.30 1.90 -5.83
N TYR A 31 9.40 1.56 -5.12
CA TYR A 31 9.52 0.31 -4.36
C TYR A 31 9.10 0.42 -2.88
N TYR A 32 8.66 1.60 -2.45
CA TYR A 32 8.10 1.82 -1.11
C TYR A 32 6.92 2.79 -1.20
N PRO A 33 5.77 2.32 -1.73
CA PRO A 33 4.65 3.18 -2.02
C PRO A 33 3.89 3.62 -0.76
N LYS A 34 3.00 4.60 -0.94
CA LYS A 34 2.24 5.31 0.09
C LYS A 34 1.62 4.40 1.16
N GLN A 35 1.00 3.30 0.78
CA GLN A 35 0.32 2.39 1.70
C GLN A 35 1.24 1.72 2.73
N LEU A 36 2.54 1.72 2.48
CA LEU A 36 3.55 1.18 3.39
C LEU A 36 4.13 2.22 4.35
N LEU A 37 3.74 3.50 4.19
CA LEU A 37 4.25 4.61 4.99
C LEU A 37 3.47 4.79 6.30
N PRO A 38 4.16 5.11 7.43
CA PRO A 38 3.54 5.48 8.69
C PRO A 38 3.19 6.99 8.68
N LEU A 39 2.09 7.35 8.02
CA LEU A 39 1.73 8.75 7.77
C LEU A 39 0.84 9.35 8.86
N THR A 40 -0.01 8.55 9.47
CA THR A 40 -1.03 8.99 10.45
C THR A 40 -0.83 8.40 11.85
N SER A 41 0.00 7.38 11.95
CA SER A 41 0.36 6.72 13.21
C SER A 41 1.75 6.09 13.09
N ALA A 42 2.21 5.36 14.12
CA ALA A 42 3.42 4.55 14.06
C ALA A 42 3.31 3.32 13.13
N ARG A 43 2.10 3.04 12.63
CA ARG A 43 1.83 1.93 11.72
C ARG A 43 1.68 2.44 10.29
N SER A 44 1.96 1.57 9.31
CA SER A 44 1.68 1.89 7.92
C SER A 44 0.16 1.94 7.65
N LEU A 45 -0.24 2.65 6.60
CA LEU A 45 -1.65 2.71 6.20
C LEU A 45 -2.23 1.32 5.90
N LEU A 46 -1.44 0.41 5.30
CA LEU A 46 -1.82 -1.00 5.09
C LEU A 46 -2.09 -1.72 6.41
N GLN A 47 -1.23 -1.53 7.42
CA GLN A 47 -1.45 -2.12 8.74
C GLN A 47 -2.71 -1.59 9.39
N GLU A 48 -2.95 -0.27 9.33
CA GLU A 48 -4.18 0.36 9.84
C GLU A 48 -5.43 -0.18 9.11
N ALA A 49 -5.39 -0.33 7.79
CA ALA A 49 -6.49 -0.89 7.01
C ALA A 49 -6.78 -2.35 7.40
N ALA A 50 -5.74 -3.17 7.58
CA ALA A 50 -5.88 -4.57 7.96
C ALA A 50 -6.40 -4.75 9.41
N LEU A 51 -5.89 -3.94 10.36
CA LEU A 51 -6.33 -3.99 11.76
C LEU A 51 -7.76 -3.52 11.94
N ARG A 52 -8.24 -2.58 11.12
CA ARG A 52 -9.61 -2.08 11.14
C ARG A 52 -10.65 -3.18 10.90
N VAL A 53 -10.28 -4.23 10.20
CA VAL A 53 -11.12 -5.37 9.85
C VAL A 53 -10.63 -6.70 10.47
N ALA A 54 -9.91 -6.63 11.58
CA ALA A 54 -9.32 -7.81 12.23
C ALA A 54 -10.28 -8.56 13.20
N ASP A 55 -11.46 -7.99 13.51
CA ASP A 55 -12.43 -8.64 14.39
C ASP A 55 -12.99 -9.93 13.77
N ALA A 56 -12.51 -11.07 14.23
CA ALA A 56 -12.89 -12.40 13.72
C ALA A 56 -14.37 -12.75 13.95
N ALA A 57 -15.09 -12.01 14.81
CA ALA A 57 -16.54 -12.21 14.98
C ALA A 57 -17.33 -11.64 13.78
N ARG A 58 -16.80 -10.59 13.12
CA ARG A 58 -17.42 -9.89 11.97
C ARG A 58 -16.81 -10.31 10.65
N PHE A 59 -15.49 -10.44 10.61
CA PHE A 59 -14.71 -10.56 9.38
C PHE A 59 -14.05 -11.93 9.27
N ALA A 60 -13.95 -12.41 8.05
CA ALA A 60 -13.05 -13.49 7.68
C ALA A 60 -11.60 -12.95 7.56
N ALA A 61 -10.63 -13.84 7.41
CA ALA A 61 -9.27 -13.45 7.10
C ALA A 61 -9.24 -12.69 5.75
N PRO A 62 -8.50 -11.57 5.64
CA PRO A 62 -8.53 -10.73 4.45
C PRO A 62 -7.88 -11.39 3.24
N VAL A 63 -8.40 -11.11 2.05
CA VAL A 63 -7.69 -11.28 0.78
C VAL A 63 -7.00 -9.95 0.49
N VAL A 64 -5.70 -9.99 0.23
CA VAL A 64 -4.93 -8.78 -0.14
C VAL A 64 -4.52 -8.89 -1.60
N VAL A 65 -4.84 -7.88 -2.40
CA VAL A 65 -4.42 -7.80 -3.81
C VAL A 65 -3.28 -6.79 -3.90
N SER A 66 -2.12 -7.21 -4.40
CA SER A 66 -0.92 -6.39 -4.45
C SER A 66 -0.14 -6.63 -5.73
N ASN A 67 0.67 -5.64 -6.14
CA ASN A 67 1.66 -5.83 -7.19
C ASN A 67 2.73 -6.86 -6.75
N ASP A 68 3.18 -7.71 -7.68
CA ASP A 68 4.20 -8.74 -7.42
C ASP A 68 5.51 -8.17 -6.86
N GLU A 69 5.91 -6.97 -7.26
CA GLU A 69 7.13 -6.31 -6.78
C GLU A 69 7.08 -5.99 -5.27
N HIS A 70 5.89 -5.70 -4.73
CA HIS A 70 5.71 -5.33 -3.33
C HIS A 70 5.39 -6.52 -2.40
N ARG A 71 5.29 -7.75 -2.91
CA ARG A 71 4.79 -8.94 -2.20
C ARG A 71 5.42 -9.16 -0.82
N PHE A 72 6.75 -9.10 -0.74
CA PHE A 72 7.46 -9.41 0.50
C PHE A 72 7.26 -8.33 1.57
N ILE A 73 7.24 -7.06 1.15
CA ILE A 73 7.05 -5.97 2.10
C ILE A 73 5.61 -5.90 2.58
N VAL A 74 4.64 -6.19 1.71
CA VAL A 74 3.22 -6.31 2.07
C VAL A 74 3.02 -7.46 3.07
N ALA A 75 3.58 -8.65 2.79
CA ALA A 75 3.52 -9.79 3.70
C ALA A 75 4.15 -9.48 5.06
N GLU A 76 5.30 -8.78 5.08
CA GLU A 76 5.97 -8.40 6.32
C GLU A 76 5.15 -7.39 7.14
N HIS A 77 4.53 -6.39 6.52
CA HIS A 77 3.67 -5.42 7.20
C HIS A 77 2.45 -6.10 7.84
N LEU A 78 1.82 -7.05 7.14
CA LEU A 78 0.71 -7.84 7.69
C LEU A 78 1.17 -8.72 8.85
N ARG A 79 2.33 -9.38 8.72
CA ARG A 79 2.93 -10.20 9.79
C ARG A 79 3.22 -9.37 11.03
N LEU A 80 3.80 -8.18 10.89
CA LEU A 80 4.09 -7.26 11.99
C LEU A 80 2.81 -6.74 12.66
N ALA A 81 1.72 -6.62 11.93
CA ALA A 81 0.40 -6.30 12.47
C ALA A 81 -0.31 -7.49 13.13
N GLY A 82 0.26 -8.70 13.06
CA GLY A 82 -0.38 -9.91 13.55
C GLY A 82 -1.58 -10.36 12.71
N VAL A 83 -1.73 -9.85 11.50
CA VAL A 83 -2.81 -10.19 10.57
C VAL A 83 -2.36 -11.29 9.61
N ARG A 84 -3.07 -12.43 9.64
CA ARG A 84 -2.84 -13.55 8.71
C ARG A 84 -3.87 -13.47 7.58
N PRO A 85 -3.46 -13.15 6.34
CA PRO A 85 -4.38 -13.12 5.20
C PRO A 85 -4.82 -14.53 4.79
N GLN A 86 -6.00 -14.64 4.17
CA GLN A 86 -6.45 -15.86 3.48
C GLN A 86 -5.60 -16.14 2.24
N ALA A 87 -5.27 -15.06 1.52
CA ALA A 87 -4.38 -15.08 0.37
C ALA A 87 -3.81 -13.69 0.12
N ILE A 88 -2.58 -13.63 -0.40
CA ILE A 88 -2.02 -12.42 -1.03
C ILE A 88 -1.99 -12.70 -2.53
N VAL A 89 -2.93 -12.10 -3.27
CA VAL A 89 -3.05 -12.23 -4.73
C VAL A 89 -2.08 -11.25 -5.38
N LEU A 90 -1.21 -11.75 -6.24
CA LEU A 90 -0.17 -10.96 -6.87
C LEU A 90 -0.54 -10.63 -8.31
N GLU A 91 -0.75 -9.34 -8.57
CA GLU A 91 -0.93 -8.79 -9.91
C GLU A 91 0.45 -8.67 -10.59
N PRO A 92 0.66 -9.34 -11.72
CA PRO A 92 1.93 -9.25 -12.46
C PRO A 92 2.09 -7.91 -13.21
N VAL A 93 1.00 -7.18 -13.40
CA VAL A 93 0.92 -5.85 -14.03
C VAL A 93 -0.29 -5.11 -13.47
N GLY A 94 -0.18 -3.80 -13.26
CA GLY A 94 -1.31 -2.99 -12.80
C GLY A 94 -2.39 -2.84 -13.88
N ARG A 95 -3.65 -3.15 -13.54
CA ARG A 95 -4.83 -3.05 -14.42
C ARG A 95 -5.97 -2.23 -13.80
N ASN A 96 -5.65 -1.33 -12.85
CA ASN A 96 -6.64 -0.57 -12.11
C ASN A 96 -7.50 -1.46 -11.19
N THR A 97 -8.59 -0.95 -10.62
CA THR A 97 -9.30 -1.60 -9.52
C THR A 97 -10.30 -2.68 -9.94
N ALA A 98 -10.90 -2.61 -11.14
CA ALA A 98 -11.92 -3.59 -11.56
C ALA A 98 -11.34 -5.01 -11.74
N PRO A 99 -10.21 -5.24 -12.44
CA PRO A 99 -9.59 -6.56 -12.48
C PRO A 99 -9.10 -7.05 -11.12
N ALA A 100 -8.57 -6.16 -10.27
CA ALA A 100 -8.15 -6.51 -8.91
C ALA A 100 -9.31 -7.03 -8.05
N VAL A 101 -10.47 -6.35 -8.08
CA VAL A 101 -11.67 -6.79 -7.37
C VAL A 101 -12.26 -8.04 -8.03
N CYS A 102 -12.18 -8.17 -9.36
CA CYS A 102 -12.63 -9.36 -10.09
C CYS A 102 -11.89 -10.63 -9.64
N VAL A 103 -10.55 -10.61 -9.59
CA VAL A 103 -9.76 -11.77 -9.15
C VAL A 103 -9.99 -12.10 -7.67
N ALA A 104 -10.18 -11.08 -6.82
CA ALA A 104 -10.56 -11.28 -5.43
C ALA A 104 -11.94 -11.93 -5.31
N ALA A 105 -12.95 -11.46 -6.07
CA ALA A 105 -14.29 -12.05 -6.09
C ALA A 105 -14.26 -13.50 -6.57
N LEU A 106 -13.53 -13.81 -7.66
CA LEU A 106 -13.33 -15.17 -8.16
C LEU A 106 -12.67 -16.08 -7.09
N THR A 107 -11.68 -15.57 -6.37
CA THR A 107 -11.02 -16.30 -5.30
C THR A 107 -12.00 -16.60 -4.14
N LEU A 108 -12.86 -15.65 -3.78
CA LEU A 108 -13.82 -15.82 -2.69
C LEU A 108 -14.96 -16.77 -3.04
N ILE A 109 -15.58 -16.64 -4.23
CA ILE A 109 -16.71 -17.51 -4.62
C ILE A 109 -16.29 -18.96 -4.82
N ALA A 110 -15.01 -19.24 -5.08
CA ALA A 110 -14.50 -20.60 -5.15
C ALA A 110 -14.54 -21.30 -3.77
N ALA A 111 -14.51 -20.53 -2.67
CA ALA A 111 -14.58 -21.03 -1.31
C ALA A 111 -15.99 -20.87 -0.69
N GLU A 112 -16.68 -19.77 -0.97
CA GLU A 112 -18.00 -19.42 -0.42
C GLU A 112 -18.83 -18.70 -1.49
N ARG A 113 -19.86 -19.37 -2.01
CA ARG A 113 -20.67 -18.87 -3.15
C ARG A 113 -21.35 -17.53 -2.85
N ASP A 114 -21.84 -17.34 -1.63
CA ASP A 114 -22.60 -16.16 -1.20
C ASP A 114 -21.72 -15.15 -0.43
N ALA A 115 -20.40 -15.14 -0.72
CA ALA A 115 -19.44 -14.26 -0.06
C ALA A 115 -19.83 -12.79 -0.22
N LEU A 116 -19.87 -12.07 0.94
CA LEU A 116 -19.92 -10.60 0.96
C LEU A 116 -18.49 -10.08 1.04
N MET A 117 -18.03 -9.35 0.06
CA MET A 117 -16.70 -8.74 0.06
C MET A 117 -16.76 -7.26 0.42
N LEU A 118 -15.97 -6.87 1.42
CA LEU A 118 -15.71 -5.48 1.79
C LEU A 118 -14.40 -5.05 1.13
N VAL A 119 -14.50 -4.29 0.04
CA VAL A 119 -13.36 -3.78 -0.72
C VAL A 119 -12.84 -2.52 -0.08
N LEU A 120 -11.57 -2.51 0.29
CA LEU A 120 -10.89 -1.44 1.01
C LEU A 120 -9.61 -1.04 0.30
N PRO A 121 -9.41 0.25 -0.04
CA PRO A 121 -8.08 0.76 -0.33
C PRO A 121 -7.16 0.63 0.90
N SER A 122 -5.93 0.21 0.70
CA SER A 122 -4.94 0.05 1.78
C SER A 122 -4.29 1.35 2.24
N ASP A 123 -4.60 2.46 1.56
CA ASP A 123 -3.88 3.73 1.66
C ASP A 123 -4.74 4.91 2.14
N HIS A 124 -5.95 4.63 2.64
CA HIS A 124 -6.85 5.63 3.21
C HIS A 124 -6.78 5.67 4.74
N ALA A 125 -6.85 6.89 5.29
CA ALA A 125 -7.00 7.11 6.72
C ALA A 125 -8.48 7.15 7.12
N ILE A 126 -8.80 6.57 8.27
CA ILE A 126 -10.11 6.64 8.93
C ILE A 126 -9.84 6.80 10.43
N SER A 127 -10.23 7.93 11.00
CA SER A 127 -9.99 8.23 12.42
C SER A 127 -11.08 7.72 13.35
N ASP A 128 -12.33 7.62 12.89
CA ASP A 128 -13.46 7.08 13.65
C ASP A 128 -13.80 5.65 13.18
N VAL A 129 -13.06 4.67 13.71
CA VAL A 129 -13.26 3.25 13.41
C VAL A 129 -14.64 2.74 13.87
N PRO A 130 -15.19 3.12 15.06
CA PRO A 130 -16.55 2.76 15.43
C PRO A 130 -17.61 3.21 14.42
N ALA A 131 -17.55 4.46 13.94
CA ALA A 131 -18.48 4.95 12.92
C ALA A 131 -18.35 4.18 11.59
N PHE A 132 -17.11 3.83 11.18
CA PHE A 132 -16.87 2.98 10.03
C PHE A 132 -17.52 1.60 10.21
N LEU A 133 -17.32 0.93 11.34
CA LEU A 133 -17.88 -0.40 11.59
C LEU A 133 -19.41 -0.38 11.63
N ALA A 134 -20.03 0.66 12.20
CA ALA A 134 -21.48 0.81 12.19
C ALA A 134 -22.02 1.02 10.75
N ALA A 135 -21.28 1.75 9.90
CA ALA A 135 -21.63 1.89 8.48
C ALA A 135 -21.48 0.56 7.72
N VAL A 136 -20.46 -0.24 8.03
CA VAL A 136 -20.29 -1.60 7.45
C VAL A 136 -21.48 -2.49 7.81
N ASP A 137 -21.98 -2.44 9.04
CA ASP A 137 -23.15 -3.24 9.43
C ASP A 137 -24.41 -2.84 8.61
N ARG A 138 -24.65 -1.54 8.40
CA ARG A 138 -25.75 -1.05 7.53
C ARG A 138 -25.56 -1.46 6.07
N ALA A 139 -24.34 -1.31 5.56
CA ALA A 139 -23.99 -1.72 4.19
C ALA A 139 -24.16 -3.23 3.98
N ALA A 140 -23.81 -4.04 4.97
CA ALA A 140 -23.98 -5.49 4.90
C ALA A 140 -25.47 -5.90 4.84
N ALA A 141 -26.34 -5.20 5.54
CA ALA A 141 -27.78 -5.44 5.44
C ALA A 141 -28.31 -5.11 4.02
N ALA A 142 -27.87 -4.01 3.42
CA ALA A 142 -28.24 -3.62 2.05
C ALA A 142 -27.68 -4.61 1.01
N ALA A 143 -26.42 -5.04 1.17
CA ALA A 143 -25.77 -5.99 0.26
C ALA A 143 -26.45 -7.38 0.29
N ARG A 144 -26.86 -7.86 1.47
CA ARG A 144 -27.64 -9.10 1.58
C ARG A 144 -29.00 -8.98 0.90
N GLY A 145 -29.54 -7.77 0.79
CA GLY A 145 -30.73 -7.44 0.00
C GLY A 145 -30.49 -7.32 -1.51
N GLY A 146 -29.30 -7.71 -2.01
CA GLY A 146 -28.97 -7.67 -3.45
C GLY A 146 -28.53 -6.29 -3.95
N ARG A 147 -27.89 -5.48 -3.11
CA ARG A 147 -27.34 -4.17 -3.50
C ARG A 147 -25.82 -4.20 -3.59
N LEU A 148 -25.26 -3.42 -4.52
CA LEU A 148 -23.85 -3.05 -4.57
C LEU A 148 -23.68 -1.73 -3.79
N VAL A 149 -23.07 -1.80 -2.62
CA VAL A 149 -23.04 -0.66 -1.68
C VAL A 149 -21.71 0.08 -1.75
N THR A 150 -21.77 1.41 -1.81
CA THR A 150 -20.63 2.30 -1.59
C THR A 150 -20.82 3.16 -0.34
N PHE A 151 -19.72 3.68 0.23
CA PHE A 151 -19.74 4.55 1.39
C PHE A 151 -19.53 5.99 0.95
N GLY A 152 -20.54 6.83 1.21
CA GLY A 152 -20.53 8.24 0.87
C GLY A 152 -20.00 9.08 2.02
N ILE A 153 -18.92 9.83 1.78
CA ILE A 153 -18.34 10.75 2.76
C ILE A 153 -19.04 12.11 2.61
N THR A 154 -19.46 12.71 3.72
CA THR A 154 -20.05 14.05 3.69
C THR A 154 -19.04 15.05 3.10
N ALA A 155 -19.43 15.69 2.00
CA ALA A 155 -18.60 16.69 1.36
C ALA A 155 -18.61 17.98 2.20
N ASP A 156 -17.44 18.50 2.54
CA ASP A 156 -17.25 19.76 3.30
C ASP A 156 -16.59 20.87 2.48
N ARG A 157 -16.11 20.56 1.28
CA ARG A 157 -15.47 21.46 0.33
C ARG A 157 -15.63 20.96 -1.11
N PRO A 158 -15.42 21.81 -2.12
CA PRO A 158 -15.52 21.43 -3.53
C PRO A 158 -14.21 20.78 -4.01
N GLU A 159 -14.02 19.49 -3.70
CA GLU A 159 -12.83 18.72 -4.07
C GLU A 159 -12.98 18.14 -5.49
N THR A 160 -12.08 18.50 -6.41
CA THR A 160 -12.11 18.02 -7.80
C THR A 160 -11.35 16.73 -8.02
N GLY A 161 -10.62 16.25 -7.01
CA GLY A 161 -9.87 15.00 -7.04
C GLY A 161 -10.70 13.77 -6.70
N TYR A 162 -11.95 13.93 -6.24
CA TYR A 162 -12.82 12.86 -5.78
C TYR A 162 -14.01 12.63 -6.71
N GLY A 163 -14.54 11.42 -6.70
CA GLY A 163 -15.86 11.14 -7.24
C GLY A 163 -16.97 11.66 -6.33
N TYR A 164 -18.10 12.04 -6.90
CA TYR A 164 -19.31 12.48 -6.21
C TYR A 164 -20.47 11.53 -6.44
N ILE A 165 -21.20 11.25 -5.37
CA ILE A 165 -22.36 10.36 -5.34
C ILE A 165 -23.58 11.17 -4.94
N LYS A 166 -24.60 11.22 -5.80
CA LYS A 166 -25.89 11.80 -5.46
C LYS A 166 -26.75 10.79 -4.72
N ARG A 167 -27.21 11.13 -3.54
CA ARG A 167 -28.17 10.33 -2.78
C ARG A 167 -29.55 10.37 -3.45
N GLY A 168 -30.15 9.21 -3.64
CA GLY A 168 -31.50 9.02 -4.12
C GLY A 168 -32.51 8.86 -2.98
N ALA A 169 -33.57 8.10 -3.24
CA ALA A 169 -34.59 7.79 -2.25
C ALA A 169 -34.02 6.91 -1.10
N PRO A 170 -34.53 7.10 0.14
CA PRO A 170 -34.22 6.16 1.22
C PRO A 170 -34.69 4.75 0.86
N ILE A 171 -33.91 3.75 1.22
CA ILE A 171 -34.31 2.34 1.08
C ILE A 171 -35.23 1.99 2.26
N ALA A 172 -36.51 1.83 2.02
CA ALA A 172 -37.55 1.77 3.06
C ALA A 172 -37.32 0.71 4.16
N THR A 173 -36.59 -0.34 3.88
CA THR A 173 -36.30 -1.43 4.84
C THR A 173 -34.97 -1.28 5.57
N LEU A 174 -34.18 -0.21 5.27
CA LEU A 174 -32.78 -0.08 5.71
C LEU A 174 -32.51 1.36 6.17
N ASP A 175 -32.52 1.56 7.47
CA ASP A 175 -32.21 2.88 8.05
C ASP A 175 -30.79 3.33 7.68
N GLY A 176 -30.67 4.57 7.18
CA GLY A 176 -29.40 5.18 6.79
C GLY A 176 -28.78 4.66 5.51
N ALA A 177 -29.54 3.92 4.67
CA ALA A 177 -29.14 3.52 3.33
C ALA A 177 -30.06 4.15 2.26
N TYR A 178 -29.46 4.59 1.15
CA TYR A 178 -30.16 5.30 0.08
C TYR A 178 -29.85 4.65 -1.26
N GLU A 179 -30.78 4.77 -2.21
CA GLU A 179 -30.47 4.46 -3.61
C GLU A 179 -29.41 5.43 -4.12
N LEU A 180 -28.58 4.98 -5.05
CA LEU A 180 -27.61 5.83 -5.71
C LEU A 180 -28.29 6.45 -6.94
N ALA A 181 -28.51 7.78 -6.91
CA ALA A 181 -29.19 8.48 -8.01
C ALA A 181 -28.24 8.87 -9.15
N ALA A 182 -27.00 9.21 -8.85
CA ALA A 182 -25.97 9.52 -9.83
C ALA A 182 -24.57 9.32 -9.23
N PHE A 183 -23.63 8.96 -10.11
CA PHE A 183 -22.21 8.87 -9.81
C PHE A 183 -21.44 9.73 -10.82
N VAL A 184 -20.56 10.61 -10.37
CA VAL A 184 -19.75 11.48 -11.23
C VAL A 184 -18.31 11.47 -10.74
N GLU A 185 -17.41 10.95 -11.55
CA GLU A 185 -15.98 10.85 -11.20
C GLU A 185 -15.26 12.15 -11.58
N LYS A 186 -14.58 12.75 -10.60
CA LYS A 186 -13.70 13.92 -10.74
C LYS A 186 -14.30 15.08 -11.55
N PRO A 187 -15.39 15.73 -11.05
CA PRO A 187 -16.01 16.86 -11.71
C PRO A 187 -15.07 18.06 -11.81
N ASP A 188 -15.37 18.99 -12.70
CA ASP A 188 -14.73 20.29 -12.68
C ASP A 188 -15.11 21.11 -11.43
N ARG A 189 -14.43 22.25 -11.23
CA ARG A 189 -14.62 23.08 -10.04
C ARG A 189 -16.04 23.63 -9.94
N ALA A 190 -16.65 24.06 -11.05
CA ALA A 190 -17.98 24.63 -11.04
C ALA A 190 -19.05 23.58 -10.67
N CYS A 191 -18.91 22.37 -11.20
CA CYS A 191 -19.74 21.23 -10.82
C CYS A 191 -19.56 20.85 -9.34
N ALA A 192 -18.32 20.81 -8.84
CA ALA A 192 -18.04 20.48 -7.45
C ALA A 192 -18.65 21.52 -6.47
N ASP A 193 -18.56 22.82 -6.79
CA ASP A 193 -19.20 23.90 -6.04
C ASP A 193 -20.74 23.75 -6.03
N ALA A 194 -21.34 23.42 -7.18
CA ALA A 194 -22.77 23.17 -7.29
C ALA A 194 -23.24 21.94 -6.47
N TYR A 195 -22.46 20.85 -6.48
CA TYR A 195 -22.76 19.64 -5.70
C TYR A 195 -22.69 19.90 -4.19
N LEU A 196 -21.71 20.68 -3.75
CA LEU A 196 -21.59 21.08 -2.36
C LEU A 196 -22.81 21.92 -1.92
N ALA A 197 -23.22 22.89 -2.76
CA ALA A 197 -24.36 23.76 -2.48
C ALA A 197 -25.69 22.99 -2.46
N ALA A 198 -25.85 21.95 -3.25
CA ALA A 198 -27.04 21.09 -3.30
C ALA A 198 -27.26 20.29 -2.01
N GLY A 199 -26.18 19.91 -1.28
CA GLY A 199 -26.26 19.25 0.02
C GLY A 199 -26.70 17.77 -0.01
N ASP A 200 -27.04 17.22 -1.17
CA ASP A 200 -27.45 15.83 -1.39
C ASP A 200 -26.36 14.96 -2.01
N TYR A 201 -25.16 15.52 -2.21
CA TYR A 201 -23.99 14.80 -2.69
C TYR A 201 -23.03 14.42 -1.56
N CYS A 202 -22.41 13.27 -1.72
CA CYS A 202 -21.31 12.76 -0.90
C CYS A 202 -20.09 12.52 -1.78
N TRP A 203 -18.89 12.57 -1.22
CA TRP A 203 -17.71 12.04 -1.92
C TRP A 203 -17.72 10.51 -1.94
N ASN A 204 -17.27 9.93 -3.03
CA ASN A 204 -16.99 8.51 -3.12
C ASN A 204 -15.73 8.17 -2.32
N SER A 205 -15.85 7.31 -1.32
CA SER A 205 -14.71 6.89 -0.51
C SER A 205 -13.82 5.86 -1.21
N GLY A 206 -14.27 5.25 -2.32
CA GLY A 206 -13.60 4.09 -2.91
C GLY A 206 -13.67 2.82 -2.06
N ILE A 207 -14.51 2.83 -1.03
CA ILE A 207 -14.82 1.66 -0.19
C ILE A 207 -16.15 1.09 -0.66
N PHE A 208 -16.20 -0.24 -0.84
CA PHE A 208 -17.41 -0.90 -1.36
C PHE A 208 -17.73 -2.15 -0.54
N LEU A 209 -19.02 -2.49 -0.47
CA LEU A 209 -19.47 -3.76 0.07
C LEU A 209 -20.39 -4.44 -0.93
N PHE A 210 -19.93 -5.54 -1.50
CA PHE A 210 -20.59 -6.23 -2.61
C PHE A 210 -20.85 -7.70 -2.30
N PRO A 211 -22.02 -8.24 -2.67
CA PRO A 211 -22.13 -9.68 -2.93
C PRO A 211 -21.21 -10.03 -4.12
N ALA A 212 -20.23 -10.90 -3.90
CA ALA A 212 -19.20 -11.20 -4.90
C ALA A 212 -19.80 -11.73 -6.21
N ALA A 213 -20.81 -12.59 -6.12
CA ALA A 213 -21.50 -13.13 -7.29
C ALA A 213 -22.25 -12.05 -8.09
N LEU A 214 -22.93 -11.09 -7.42
CA LEU A 214 -23.62 -9.99 -8.08
C LEU A 214 -22.62 -9.06 -8.78
N PHE A 215 -21.53 -8.70 -8.11
CA PHE A 215 -20.47 -7.88 -8.72
C PHE A 215 -19.92 -8.53 -9.99
N LEU A 216 -19.60 -9.83 -9.96
CA LEU A 216 -19.11 -10.56 -11.14
C LEU A 216 -20.16 -10.59 -12.27
N SER A 217 -21.43 -10.79 -11.94
CA SER A 217 -22.51 -10.77 -12.93
C SER A 217 -22.64 -9.40 -13.60
N GLU A 218 -22.61 -8.30 -12.84
CA GLU A 218 -22.67 -6.94 -13.37
C GLU A 218 -21.45 -6.59 -14.22
N LEU A 219 -20.25 -7.03 -13.78
CA LEU A 219 -19.01 -6.83 -14.53
C LEU A 219 -18.99 -7.65 -15.83
N GLU A 220 -19.43 -8.91 -15.80
CA GLU A 220 -19.44 -9.81 -16.95
C GLU A 220 -20.40 -9.35 -18.05
N GLN A 221 -21.55 -8.74 -17.68
CA GLN A 221 -22.49 -8.17 -18.64
C GLN A 221 -21.89 -7.02 -19.47
N ARG A 222 -20.97 -6.23 -18.90
CA ARG A 222 -20.38 -5.04 -19.53
C ARG A 222 -18.99 -5.27 -20.08
N HIS A 223 -18.21 -6.06 -19.37
CA HIS A 223 -16.78 -6.33 -19.64
C HIS A 223 -16.50 -7.85 -19.65
N PRO A 224 -17.17 -8.65 -20.54
CA PRO A 224 -17.02 -10.10 -20.55
C PRO A 224 -15.56 -10.54 -20.81
N ALA A 225 -14.83 -9.81 -21.64
CA ALA A 225 -13.42 -10.10 -21.94
C ALA A 225 -12.53 -9.91 -20.70
N MET A 226 -12.78 -8.88 -19.89
CA MET A 226 -12.06 -8.65 -18.63
C MET A 226 -12.28 -9.82 -17.65
N VAL A 227 -13.55 -10.24 -17.47
CA VAL A 227 -13.87 -11.35 -16.56
C VAL A 227 -13.26 -12.66 -17.05
N ALA A 228 -13.31 -12.93 -18.37
CA ALA A 228 -12.68 -14.12 -18.97
C ALA A 228 -11.15 -14.13 -18.74
N ALA A 229 -10.46 -13.01 -18.95
CA ALA A 229 -9.04 -12.86 -18.72
C ALA A 229 -8.69 -13.07 -17.24
N CYS A 230 -9.43 -12.46 -16.31
CA CYS A 230 -9.24 -12.64 -14.86
C CYS A 230 -9.49 -14.10 -14.44
N ARG A 231 -10.52 -14.76 -14.96
CA ARG A 231 -10.83 -16.17 -14.70
C ARG A 231 -9.69 -17.07 -15.15
N LEU A 232 -9.21 -16.89 -16.38
CA LEU A 232 -8.08 -17.66 -16.92
C LEU A 232 -6.80 -17.42 -16.11
N ALA A 233 -6.56 -16.18 -15.67
CA ALA A 233 -5.41 -15.85 -14.82
C ALA A 233 -5.49 -16.54 -13.46
N CYS A 234 -6.69 -16.67 -12.86
CA CYS A 234 -6.90 -17.39 -11.60
C CYS A 234 -6.77 -18.93 -11.80
N GLU A 235 -7.31 -19.48 -12.87
CA GLU A 235 -7.23 -20.93 -13.18
C GLU A 235 -5.78 -21.40 -13.37
N LYS A 236 -4.95 -20.57 -14.00
CA LYS A 236 -3.52 -20.85 -14.21
C LYS A 236 -2.62 -20.36 -13.06
N ALA A 237 -3.20 -19.78 -12.03
CA ALA A 237 -2.44 -19.23 -10.91
C ALA A 237 -1.62 -20.30 -10.17
N LYS A 238 -0.47 -19.90 -9.65
CA LYS A 238 0.42 -20.76 -8.87
C LYS A 238 0.45 -20.30 -7.42
N ARG A 239 0.30 -21.25 -6.50
CA ARG A 239 0.54 -20.99 -5.07
C ARG A 239 2.04 -21.08 -4.79
N ASP A 240 2.54 -20.04 -4.10
CA ASP A 240 3.91 -19.90 -3.67
C ASP A 240 3.89 -19.35 -2.23
N LEU A 241 4.00 -20.22 -1.24
CA LEU A 241 3.80 -19.91 0.19
C LEU A 241 2.42 -19.26 0.44
N ASP A 242 2.40 -18.04 0.96
CA ASP A 242 1.18 -17.27 1.21
C ASP A 242 0.68 -16.51 -0.04
N PHE A 243 1.41 -16.61 -1.15
CA PHE A 243 1.12 -15.88 -2.38
C PHE A 243 0.31 -16.72 -3.37
N LEU A 244 -0.64 -16.06 -4.03
CA LEU A 244 -1.34 -16.55 -5.22
C LEU A 244 -0.87 -15.73 -6.42
N ARG A 245 0.06 -16.29 -7.20
CA ARG A 245 0.61 -15.64 -8.39
C ARG A 245 -0.31 -15.86 -9.57
N LEU A 246 -0.94 -14.79 -10.07
CA LEU A 246 -1.76 -14.84 -11.27
C LEU A 246 -0.90 -15.13 -12.50
N ASP A 247 -1.47 -15.82 -13.51
CA ASP A 247 -0.81 -15.98 -14.81
C ASP A 247 -0.62 -14.63 -15.49
N LYS A 248 0.64 -14.31 -15.82
CA LYS A 248 1.01 -12.99 -16.34
C LYS A 248 0.39 -12.69 -17.71
N ALA A 249 0.37 -13.67 -18.61
CA ALA A 249 -0.13 -13.46 -19.95
C ALA A 249 -1.66 -13.23 -19.93
N ALA A 250 -2.37 -14.13 -19.23
CA ALA A 250 -3.83 -14.02 -19.12
C ALA A 250 -4.28 -12.73 -18.42
N PHE A 251 -3.60 -12.32 -17.31
CA PHE A 251 -3.96 -11.10 -16.60
C PHE A 251 -3.63 -9.82 -17.38
N ALA A 252 -2.56 -9.84 -18.19
CA ALA A 252 -2.21 -8.72 -19.05
C ALA A 252 -3.26 -8.41 -20.13
N ASP A 253 -4.07 -9.40 -20.51
CA ASP A 253 -5.17 -9.22 -21.47
C ASP A 253 -6.41 -8.55 -20.85
N ALA A 254 -6.49 -8.45 -19.52
CA ALA A 254 -7.57 -7.73 -18.87
C ALA A 254 -7.51 -6.23 -19.19
N GLU A 255 -8.66 -5.66 -19.58
CA GLU A 255 -8.81 -4.22 -19.77
C GLU A 255 -8.51 -3.47 -18.48
N SER A 256 -7.76 -2.37 -18.56
CA SER A 256 -7.47 -1.51 -17.41
C SER A 256 -8.64 -0.56 -17.15
N ASN A 257 -9.45 -0.84 -16.13
CA ASN A 257 -10.59 -0.02 -15.77
C ASN A 257 -10.80 0.02 -14.24
N SER A 258 -11.45 1.07 -13.72
CA SER A 258 -11.81 1.14 -12.30
C SER A 258 -13.18 0.51 -12.04
N VAL A 259 -13.41 0.09 -10.79
CA VAL A 259 -14.74 -0.39 -10.32
C VAL A 259 -15.79 0.69 -10.53
N ASP A 260 -15.43 1.94 -10.33
CA ASP A 260 -16.31 3.08 -10.47
C ASP A 260 -16.87 3.17 -11.88
N TYR A 261 -16.02 3.22 -12.89
CA TYR A 261 -16.43 3.28 -14.30
C TYR A 261 -17.00 1.95 -14.83
N ALA A 262 -16.41 0.82 -14.46
CA ALA A 262 -16.83 -0.46 -15.01
C ALA A 262 -18.19 -0.93 -14.49
N VAL A 263 -18.54 -0.57 -13.24
CA VAL A 263 -19.74 -1.08 -12.58
C VAL A 263 -20.59 0.04 -11.96
N MET A 264 -20.02 0.89 -11.09
CA MET A 264 -20.82 1.76 -10.23
C MET A 264 -21.57 2.86 -10.96
N GLU A 265 -21.04 3.41 -12.04
CA GLU A 265 -21.72 4.42 -12.87
C GLU A 265 -22.93 3.86 -13.63
N HIS A 266 -23.02 2.55 -13.80
CA HIS A 266 -23.98 1.95 -14.74
C HIS A 266 -24.96 0.99 -14.08
N THR A 267 -24.65 0.47 -12.89
CA THR A 267 -25.51 -0.51 -12.22
C THR A 267 -26.79 0.13 -11.66
N LYS A 268 -27.89 -0.59 -11.79
CA LYS A 268 -29.19 -0.24 -11.17
C LYS A 268 -29.32 -0.80 -9.75
N HIS A 269 -28.35 -1.56 -9.30
CA HIS A 269 -28.36 -2.16 -7.97
C HIS A 269 -27.53 -1.38 -6.96
N ALA A 270 -27.03 -0.19 -7.31
CA ALA A 270 -26.21 0.62 -6.43
C ALA A 270 -26.99 1.18 -5.25
N ALA A 271 -26.37 1.16 -4.08
CA ALA A 271 -26.81 1.87 -2.89
C ALA A 271 -25.66 2.64 -2.26
N VAL A 272 -25.97 3.72 -1.54
CA VAL A 272 -25.01 4.50 -0.77
C VAL A 272 -25.37 4.52 0.70
N VAL A 273 -24.35 4.31 1.55
CA VAL A 273 -24.43 4.52 3.00
C VAL A 273 -23.62 5.75 3.35
N PRO A 274 -24.24 6.89 3.64
CA PRO A 274 -23.55 8.08 4.10
C PRO A 274 -22.90 7.84 5.47
N VAL A 275 -21.67 8.32 5.63
CA VAL A 275 -20.94 8.17 6.89
C VAL A 275 -19.96 9.31 7.11
N HIS A 276 -19.91 9.78 8.37
CA HIS A 276 -18.87 10.67 8.87
C HIS A 276 -17.93 9.82 9.75
N MET A 277 -16.73 9.51 9.26
CA MET A 277 -15.78 8.59 9.92
C MET A 277 -14.36 9.15 9.95
N GLY A 278 -14.18 10.46 9.75
CA GLY A 278 -12.87 11.08 9.69
C GLY A 278 -12.00 10.50 8.56
N TRP A 279 -12.60 10.30 7.39
CA TRP A 279 -11.96 9.72 6.22
C TRP A 279 -11.10 10.76 5.48
N SER A 280 -9.97 10.30 4.99
CA SER A 280 -9.11 11.00 4.03
C SER A 280 -8.46 9.98 3.08
N ASP A 281 -8.37 10.34 1.79
CA ASP A 281 -7.58 9.56 0.83
C ASP A 281 -6.08 9.73 1.03
N VAL A 282 -5.63 10.64 1.92
CA VAL A 282 -4.21 10.97 2.16
C VAL A 282 -3.45 11.20 0.84
N GLY A 283 -4.09 11.87 -0.12
CA GLY A 283 -3.58 12.00 -1.48
C GLY A 283 -2.45 13.02 -1.64
N THR A 284 -2.28 13.94 -0.70
CA THR A 284 -1.29 15.02 -0.72
C THR A 284 -0.79 15.35 0.67
N TRP A 285 0.31 16.13 0.74
CA TRP A 285 0.81 16.67 2.00
C TRP A 285 -0.16 17.65 2.66
N ASP A 286 -0.94 18.40 1.88
CA ASP A 286 -2.01 19.26 2.42
C ASP A 286 -3.11 18.43 3.10
N ALA A 287 -3.49 17.28 2.53
CA ALA A 287 -4.44 16.37 3.17
C ALA A 287 -3.93 15.85 4.52
N LEU A 288 -2.62 15.56 4.63
CA LEU A 288 -1.99 15.18 5.90
C LEU A 288 -1.99 16.34 6.91
N TRP A 289 -1.76 17.56 6.46
CA TRP A 289 -1.89 18.74 7.32
C TRP A 289 -3.34 18.91 7.80
N GLN A 290 -4.33 18.71 6.92
CA GLN A 290 -5.75 18.85 7.28
C GLN A 290 -6.17 17.91 8.41
N ILE A 291 -5.75 16.65 8.36
CA ILE A 291 -6.13 15.62 9.36
C ILE A 291 -5.19 15.54 10.55
N GLY A 292 -4.00 16.14 10.47
CA GLY A 292 -2.98 16.11 11.53
C GLY A 292 -3.37 16.97 12.74
N ALA A 293 -2.88 16.58 13.91
CA ALA A 293 -2.99 17.38 15.12
C ALA A 293 -2.15 18.66 14.99
N LYS A 294 -2.77 19.81 15.18
CA LYS A 294 -2.16 21.12 15.02
C LYS A 294 -1.72 21.70 16.35
N ASP A 295 -0.56 22.36 16.37
CA ASP A 295 -0.15 23.22 17.48
C ASP A 295 -0.97 24.54 17.51
N ALA A 296 -0.67 25.41 18.48
CA ALA A 296 -1.36 26.68 18.64
C ALA A 296 -1.18 27.65 17.44
N ALA A 297 -0.13 27.47 16.64
CA ALA A 297 0.16 28.24 15.43
C ALA A 297 -0.39 27.58 14.16
N GLY A 298 -1.09 26.46 14.28
CA GLY A 298 -1.68 25.72 13.15
C GLY A 298 -0.69 24.81 12.42
N ASN A 299 0.50 24.54 12.98
CA ASN A 299 1.47 23.64 12.37
C ASN A 299 1.19 22.18 12.73
N VAL A 300 1.55 21.29 11.84
CA VAL A 300 1.62 19.84 12.08
C VAL A 300 3.10 19.44 12.00
N THR A 301 3.64 18.90 13.07
CA THR A 301 5.06 18.53 13.16
C THR A 301 5.23 17.03 13.38
N HIS A 302 6.24 16.45 12.74
CA HIS A 302 6.63 15.04 12.92
C HIS A 302 8.16 14.91 12.97
N GLY A 303 8.66 14.10 13.91
CA GLY A 303 10.10 13.91 14.12
C GLY A 303 10.75 15.05 14.87
N ASP A 304 12.06 15.24 14.67
CA ASP A 304 12.84 16.29 15.35
C ASP A 304 12.69 17.62 14.60
N VAL A 305 11.77 18.47 15.08
CA VAL A 305 11.40 19.73 14.43
C VAL A 305 11.42 20.87 15.45
N ILE A 306 12.09 21.97 15.09
CA ILE A 306 12.02 23.25 15.81
C ILE A 306 11.33 24.27 14.89
N ALA A 307 10.22 24.85 15.34
CA ALA A 307 9.43 25.83 14.59
C ALA A 307 9.33 27.13 15.41
N GLU A 308 9.95 28.20 14.89
CA GLU A 308 9.92 29.54 15.47
C GLU A 308 9.26 30.50 14.48
N ASP A 309 8.24 31.24 14.91
CA ASP A 309 7.44 32.11 14.04
C ASP A 309 6.91 31.42 12.79
N ALA A 310 6.70 30.11 12.85
CA ALA A 310 6.16 29.31 11.75
C ALA A 310 4.66 29.12 11.95
N ARG A 311 3.85 29.20 10.87
CA ARG A 311 2.39 29.10 10.93
C ARG A 311 1.83 28.20 9.82
N ASN A 312 0.71 27.53 10.14
CA ASN A 312 -0.10 26.76 9.18
C ASN A 312 0.72 25.80 8.29
N SER A 313 1.81 25.27 8.78
CA SER A 313 2.79 24.51 8.00
C SER A 313 2.80 23.03 8.38
N TYR A 314 3.14 22.16 7.43
CA TYR A 314 3.42 20.75 7.66
C TYR A 314 4.93 20.54 7.64
N LEU A 315 5.50 20.19 8.77
CA LEU A 315 6.95 20.07 8.96
C LEU A 315 7.28 18.64 9.41
N ARG A 316 8.05 17.90 8.61
CA ARG A 316 8.36 16.51 8.89
C ARG A 316 9.84 16.19 8.72
N ALA A 317 10.45 15.68 9.78
CA ALA A 317 11.82 15.18 9.82
C ALA A 317 11.81 13.66 9.99
N GLU A 318 12.05 12.91 8.89
CA GLU A 318 12.29 11.46 8.98
C GLU A 318 13.73 11.16 9.40
N HIS A 319 14.62 12.11 9.20
CA HIS A 319 16.03 12.01 9.54
C HIS A 319 16.63 13.40 9.81
N GLY A 320 17.42 13.49 10.86
CA GLY A 320 18.05 14.75 11.27
C GLY A 320 17.05 15.75 11.86
N LEU A 321 17.53 16.96 12.11
CA LEU A 321 16.76 18.09 12.65
C LEU A 321 16.23 18.96 11.50
N VAL A 322 14.95 19.30 11.51
CA VAL A 322 14.34 20.32 10.66
C VAL A 322 14.06 21.57 11.51
N THR A 323 14.57 22.71 11.09
CA THR A 323 14.26 24.01 11.71
C THR A 323 13.52 24.90 10.72
N ALA A 324 12.46 25.55 11.19
CA ALA A 324 11.66 26.50 10.42
C ALA A 324 11.53 27.81 11.18
N LEU A 325 11.91 28.92 10.56
CA LEU A 325 11.88 30.25 11.15
C LEU A 325 11.19 31.25 10.23
N GLY A 326 10.15 31.92 10.72
CA GLY A 326 9.50 33.03 10.02
C GLY A 326 8.79 32.59 8.73
N VAL A 327 8.17 31.41 8.70
CA VAL A 327 7.54 30.83 7.50
C VAL A 327 6.07 30.53 7.72
N GLU A 328 5.30 30.55 6.64
CA GLU A 328 3.86 30.29 6.67
C GLU A 328 3.41 29.46 5.45
N ASP A 329 2.36 28.61 5.66
CA ASP A 329 1.70 27.81 4.61
C ASP A 329 2.67 26.91 3.81
N LEU A 330 3.67 26.34 4.47
CA LEU A 330 4.64 25.46 3.84
C LEU A 330 4.40 23.98 4.13
N VAL A 331 4.86 23.16 3.21
CA VAL A 331 5.18 21.74 3.39
C VAL A 331 6.68 21.59 3.34
N VAL A 332 7.27 21.11 4.43
CA VAL A 332 8.70 20.74 4.51
C VAL A 332 8.78 19.29 4.93
N VAL A 333 9.39 18.46 4.09
CA VAL A 333 9.57 17.03 4.37
C VAL A 333 11.02 16.65 4.08
N ALA A 334 11.74 16.27 5.13
CA ALA A 334 13.13 15.85 5.05
C ALA A 334 13.24 14.33 5.27
N THR A 335 13.79 13.63 4.29
CA THR A 335 14.24 12.23 4.37
C THR A 335 15.76 12.16 4.42
N ALA A 336 16.33 10.96 4.52
CA ALA A 336 17.78 10.78 4.59
C ALA A 336 18.52 11.21 3.29
N ASP A 337 17.81 11.28 2.15
CA ASP A 337 18.36 11.50 0.81
C ASP A 337 17.70 12.63 0.03
N ALA A 338 16.63 13.22 0.54
CA ALA A 338 15.91 14.27 -0.17
C ALA A 338 15.16 15.21 0.79
N VAL A 339 15.06 16.48 0.41
CA VAL A 339 14.23 17.47 1.10
C VAL A 339 13.25 18.09 0.11
N LEU A 340 11.96 18.06 0.45
CA LEU A 340 10.91 18.78 -0.26
C LEU A 340 10.56 20.05 0.51
N VAL A 341 10.54 21.18 -0.19
CA VAL A 341 9.94 22.43 0.29
C VAL A 341 8.94 22.90 -0.76
N ALA A 342 7.69 23.07 -0.36
CA ALA A 342 6.63 23.52 -1.25
C ALA A 342 5.63 24.39 -0.49
N ARG A 343 4.92 25.26 -1.20
CA ARG A 343 3.72 25.87 -0.65
C ARG A 343 2.64 24.81 -0.50
N ARG A 344 1.86 24.86 0.58
CA ARG A 344 0.81 23.88 0.88
C ARG A 344 -0.28 23.85 -0.20
N ASP A 345 -0.69 25.02 -0.74
CA ASP A 345 -1.65 25.14 -1.84
C ASP A 345 -1.15 24.56 -3.19
N ARG A 346 0.16 24.26 -3.28
CA ARG A 346 0.79 23.66 -4.46
C ARG A 346 1.12 22.17 -4.29
N ALA A 347 0.63 21.54 -3.23
CA ALA A 347 0.94 20.13 -2.93
C ALA A 347 0.54 19.15 -4.07
N GLN A 348 -0.47 19.47 -4.86
CA GLN A 348 -0.85 18.70 -6.06
C GLN A 348 0.21 18.77 -7.18
N ASP A 349 1.01 19.84 -7.25
CA ASP A 349 2.01 20.06 -8.30
C ASP A 349 3.31 19.26 -8.07
N ILE A 350 3.46 18.58 -6.96
CA ILE A 350 4.62 17.70 -6.68
C ILE A 350 4.81 16.66 -7.78
N LYS A 351 3.73 16.23 -8.44
CA LYS A 351 3.79 15.36 -9.63
C LYS A 351 4.74 15.89 -10.74
N ARG A 352 4.94 17.23 -10.84
CA ARG A 352 5.85 17.86 -11.82
C ARG A 352 7.32 17.62 -11.44
N ILE A 353 7.62 17.62 -10.12
CA ILE A 353 8.96 17.29 -9.61
C ILE A 353 9.23 15.80 -9.84
N VAL A 354 8.26 14.94 -9.53
CA VAL A 354 8.35 13.49 -9.76
C VAL A 354 8.62 13.18 -11.24
N ALA A 355 7.86 13.78 -12.17
CA ALA A 355 8.08 13.62 -13.62
C ALA A 355 9.46 14.10 -14.08
N ARG A 356 10.02 15.12 -13.41
CA ARG A 356 11.39 15.57 -13.68
C ARG A 356 12.43 14.57 -13.19
N LEU A 357 12.29 14.08 -11.96
CA LEU A 357 13.17 13.05 -11.40
C LEU A 357 13.19 11.77 -12.26
N GLU A 358 12.02 11.36 -12.77
CA GLU A 358 11.88 10.24 -13.70
C GLU A 358 12.65 10.47 -15.00
N ARG A 359 12.43 11.61 -15.63
CA ARG A 359 13.15 11.99 -16.88
C ARG A 359 14.67 12.07 -16.67
N ASP A 360 15.09 12.57 -15.50
CA ASP A 360 16.50 12.75 -15.16
C ASP A 360 17.14 11.46 -14.60
N GLY A 361 16.38 10.34 -14.52
CA GLY A 361 16.85 9.02 -14.07
C GLY A 361 17.30 8.98 -12.61
N ARG A 362 16.70 9.81 -11.73
CA ARG A 362 17.13 9.94 -10.33
C ARG A 362 16.69 8.75 -9.49
N SER A 363 17.64 8.16 -8.77
CA SER A 363 17.41 7.01 -7.87
C SER A 363 16.45 7.32 -6.71
N GLU A 364 16.35 8.58 -6.31
CA GLU A 364 15.47 9.06 -5.24
C GLU A 364 13.97 8.97 -5.61
N LEU A 365 13.66 8.60 -6.85
CA LEU A 365 12.31 8.23 -7.25
C LEU A 365 11.99 6.77 -6.93
N LEU A 366 12.99 5.89 -6.96
CA LEU A 366 12.82 4.44 -6.93
C LEU A 366 12.86 3.87 -5.51
N THR A 367 13.92 4.21 -4.77
CA THR A 367 14.20 3.60 -3.46
C THR A 367 14.58 4.65 -2.42
N HIS A 368 14.35 4.31 -1.15
CA HIS A 368 15.02 4.94 -0.02
C HIS A 368 16.43 4.37 0.15
N PRO A 369 17.32 5.06 0.89
CA PRO A 369 18.58 4.47 1.32
C PRO A 369 18.41 3.17 2.13
N LEU A 370 17.30 3.03 2.88
CA LEU A 370 16.90 1.80 3.55
C LEU A 370 16.01 0.97 2.63
N VAL A 371 16.46 -0.23 2.28
CA VAL A 371 15.77 -1.17 1.40
C VAL A 371 15.42 -2.45 2.17
N HIS A 372 14.14 -2.80 2.18
CA HIS A 372 13.65 -4.04 2.78
C HIS A 372 13.79 -5.22 1.83
N ARG A 373 14.15 -6.37 2.38
CA ARG A 373 14.29 -7.66 1.68
C ARG A 373 13.63 -8.78 2.50
N PRO A 374 13.32 -9.94 1.93
CA PRO A 374 12.76 -11.05 2.69
C PRO A 374 13.60 -11.47 3.89
N TRP A 375 14.92 -11.46 3.72
CA TRP A 375 15.89 -11.84 4.75
C TRP A 375 16.16 -10.74 5.80
N GLY A 376 15.71 -9.50 5.57
CA GLY A 376 15.96 -8.37 6.47
C GLY A 376 15.94 -7.04 5.76
N SER A 377 17.00 -6.24 5.89
CA SER A 377 17.12 -4.95 5.22
C SER A 377 18.59 -4.56 5.04
N PHE A 378 18.83 -3.62 4.15
CA PHE A 378 20.11 -2.92 4.12
C PHE A 378 19.88 -1.41 3.97
N ARG A 379 20.81 -0.64 4.52
CA ARG A 379 20.86 0.82 4.37
C ARG A 379 22.17 1.20 3.69
N SER A 380 22.08 1.91 2.57
CA SER A 380 23.25 2.55 1.96
C SER A 380 23.69 3.72 2.87
N ILE A 381 24.93 3.67 3.35
CA ILE A 381 25.54 4.71 4.22
C ILE A 381 26.34 5.68 3.35
N HIS A 382 27.09 5.15 2.38
CA HIS A 382 27.91 5.94 1.48
C HIS A 382 27.95 5.28 0.11
N SER A 383 27.98 6.09 -0.94
CA SER A 383 28.14 5.65 -2.32
C SER A 383 29.05 6.62 -3.06
N GLY A 384 30.10 6.09 -3.68
CA GLY A 384 31.04 6.80 -4.56
C GLY A 384 31.36 5.95 -5.79
N ASP A 385 32.20 6.47 -6.70
CA ASP A 385 32.46 5.83 -7.99
C ASP A 385 32.98 4.40 -7.88
N ARG A 386 33.81 4.10 -6.85
CA ARG A 386 34.47 2.82 -6.67
C ARG A 386 34.25 2.20 -5.29
N VAL A 387 33.39 2.78 -4.46
CA VAL A 387 33.10 2.30 -3.11
C VAL A 387 31.65 2.49 -2.77
N GLN A 388 31.06 1.47 -2.13
CA GLN A 388 29.74 1.56 -1.50
C GLN A 388 29.81 0.96 -0.09
N VAL A 389 29.21 1.63 0.88
CA VAL A 389 29.11 1.12 2.25
C VAL A 389 27.64 0.89 2.56
N LYS A 390 27.34 -0.32 3.03
CA LYS A 390 25.98 -0.72 3.44
C LYS A 390 25.98 -1.19 4.88
N HIS A 391 24.94 -0.86 5.62
CA HIS A 391 24.59 -1.52 6.86
C HIS A 391 23.52 -2.56 6.57
N ILE A 392 23.84 -3.82 6.76
CA ILE A 392 22.96 -4.96 6.51
C ILE A 392 22.41 -5.47 7.83
N MET A 393 21.09 -5.69 7.91
CA MET A 393 20.43 -6.36 9.01
C MET A 393 19.80 -7.64 8.52
N VAL A 394 20.19 -8.79 9.11
CA VAL A 394 19.63 -10.12 8.77
C VAL A 394 18.79 -10.64 9.93
N LYS A 395 17.53 -10.97 9.66
CA LYS A 395 16.60 -11.52 10.65
C LYS A 395 17.12 -12.85 11.20
N PRO A 396 16.74 -13.22 12.45
CA PRO A 396 17.05 -14.54 13.01
C PRO A 396 16.64 -15.68 12.08
N GLY A 397 17.56 -16.62 11.82
CA GLY A 397 17.34 -17.77 10.94
C GLY A 397 17.29 -17.48 9.45
N ALA A 398 17.42 -16.21 9.03
CA ALA A 398 17.40 -15.83 7.63
C ALA A 398 18.80 -15.87 7.00
N LYS A 399 18.83 -15.97 5.67
CA LYS A 399 20.05 -16.00 4.88
C LYS A 399 19.89 -15.22 3.57
N LEU A 400 20.97 -14.66 3.07
CA LEU A 400 21.05 -14.09 1.73
C LEU A 400 21.18 -15.21 0.67
N SER A 401 21.03 -14.88 -0.61
CA SER A 401 21.34 -15.79 -1.71
C SER A 401 22.82 -16.20 -1.69
N LEU A 402 23.13 -17.40 -2.18
CA LEU A 402 24.48 -17.71 -2.59
C LEU A 402 24.76 -16.95 -3.89
N GLN A 403 25.73 -16.05 -3.87
CA GLN A 403 25.98 -15.10 -4.96
C GLN A 403 27.45 -14.85 -5.18
N MET A 404 27.81 -14.30 -6.33
CA MET A 404 29.16 -13.77 -6.59
C MET A 404 29.08 -12.50 -7.44
N HIS A 405 30.20 -11.78 -7.50
CA HIS A 405 30.37 -10.54 -8.26
C HIS A 405 31.63 -10.60 -9.11
N HIS A 406 31.53 -10.12 -10.36
CA HIS A 406 32.66 -10.09 -11.25
C HIS A 406 33.56 -8.87 -11.07
N HIS A 407 33.00 -7.73 -10.62
CA HIS A 407 33.70 -6.44 -10.68
C HIS A 407 33.91 -5.79 -9.31
N ARG A 408 33.42 -6.41 -8.22
CA ARG A 408 33.58 -5.88 -6.87
C ARG A 408 34.00 -6.95 -5.86
N ALA A 409 34.83 -6.55 -4.90
CA ALA A 409 35.15 -7.28 -3.69
C ALA A 409 34.39 -6.68 -2.49
N GLU A 410 34.25 -7.46 -1.43
CA GLU A 410 33.51 -7.03 -0.25
C GLU A 410 34.29 -7.26 1.04
N HIS A 411 34.18 -6.32 1.98
CA HIS A 411 34.63 -6.46 3.36
C HIS A 411 33.42 -6.44 4.27
N TRP A 412 33.26 -7.45 5.11
CA TRP A 412 32.17 -7.55 6.06
C TRP A 412 32.71 -7.47 7.49
N VAL A 413 32.10 -6.61 8.30
CA VAL A 413 32.38 -6.47 9.73
C VAL A 413 31.12 -6.76 10.50
N VAL A 414 31.12 -7.73 11.40
CA VAL A 414 29.97 -8.04 12.27
C VAL A 414 29.92 -7.00 13.39
N VAL A 415 28.80 -6.29 13.47
CA VAL A 415 28.58 -5.26 14.51
C VAL A 415 27.82 -5.85 15.69
N THR A 416 26.80 -6.66 15.42
CA THR A 416 25.97 -7.29 16.46
C THR A 416 25.51 -8.65 16.01
N GLY A 417 25.56 -9.64 16.89
CA GLY A 417 25.06 -10.99 16.63
C GLY A 417 26.16 -11.93 16.14
N THR A 418 25.76 -13.02 15.48
CA THR A 418 26.67 -14.05 14.97
C THR A 418 26.36 -14.29 13.49
N ALA A 419 27.38 -14.21 12.67
CA ALA A 419 27.29 -14.45 11.24
C ALA A 419 27.87 -15.82 10.87
N LYS A 420 27.12 -16.62 10.12
CA LYS A 420 27.67 -17.75 9.38
C LYS A 420 27.91 -17.27 7.94
N VAL A 421 29.16 -17.37 7.49
CA VAL A 421 29.60 -16.91 6.19
C VAL A 421 30.08 -18.10 5.35
N VAL A 422 29.49 -18.28 4.18
CA VAL A 422 30.03 -19.15 3.13
C VAL A 422 30.93 -18.27 2.26
N ARG A 423 32.19 -18.68 2.06
CA ARG A 423 33.17 -18.00 1.22
C ARG A 423 33.92 -19.04 0.36
N GLY A 424 33.57 -19.15 -0.91
CA GLY A 424 34.03 -20.23 -1.76
C GLY A 424 33.60 -21.60 -1.20
N ASN A 425 34.57 -22.42 -0.81
CA ASN A 425 34.34 -23.73 -0.21
C ASN A 425 34.45 -23.76 1.31
N GLU A 426 34.63 -22.60 1.94
CA GLU A 426 34.79 -22.47 3.39
C GLU A 426 33.50 -21.99 4.04
N GLU A 427 33.20 -22.57 5.21
CA GLU A 427 32.17 -22.04 6.13
C GLU A 427 32.87 -21.45 7.37
N ILE A 428 32.63 -20.19 7.65
CA ILE A 428 33.24 -19.46 8.77
C ILE A 428 32.12 -18.93 9.68
N VAL A 429 32.33 -19.00 10.97
CA VAL A 429 31.47 -18.32 11.94
C VAL A 429 32.22 -17.10 12.46
N LEU A 430 31.56 -15.94 12.36
CA LEU A 430 32.11 -14.67 12.84
C LEU A 430 31.22 -14.14 13.97
N TYR A 431 31.88 -13.65 15.00
CA TYR A 431 31.25 -12.98 16.14
C TYR A 431 31.40 -11.47 16.04
N GLU A 432 30.83 -10.75 16.99
CA GLU A 432 30.97 -9.29 17.08
C GLU A 432 32.45 -8.85 17.02
N ASP A 433 32.71 -7.74 16.34
CA ASP A 433 34.04 -7.15 16.03
C ASP A 433 34.93 -8.01 15.11
N GLN A 434 34.44 -9.14 14.61
CA GLN A 434 35.18 -9.94 13.62
C GLN A 434 34.77 -9.54 12.19
N SER A 435 35.70 -9.75 11.25
CA SER A 435 35.55 -9.37 9.86
C SER A 435 36.05 -10.43 8.91
N THR A 436 35.60 -10.37 7.66
CA THR A 436 36.08 -11.19 6.56
C THR A 436 36.18 -10.38 5.28
N TYR A 437 37.05 -10.82 4.38
CA TYR A 437 37.21 -10.32 3.03
C TYR A 437 36.67 -11.33 2.02
N ILE A 438 35.86 -10.88 1.09
CA ILE A 438 35.31 -11.65 -0.03
C ILE A 438 35.99 -11.16 -1.32
N PRO A 439 36.90 -11.94 -1.92
CA PRO A 439 37.55 -11.58 -3.20
C PRO A 439 36.57 -11.54 -4.37
N LEU A 440 36.92 -10.81 -5.45
CA LEU A 440 36.24 -10.88 -6.73
C LEU A 440 36.03 -12.33 -7.18
N GLY A 441 34.88 -12.61 -7.81
CA GLY A 441 34.55 -13.92 -8.37
C GLY A 441 34.34 -15.03 -7.35
N THR A 442 34.37 -14.75 -6.06
CA THR A 442 34.20 -15.76 -5.02
C THR A 442 32.71 -15.92 -4.67
N PRO A 443 32.11 -17.12 -4.83
CA PRO A 443 30.77 -17.40 -4.33
C PRO A 443 30.71 -17.21 -2.81
N HIS A 444 29.69 -16.49 -2.34
CA HIS A 444 29.55 -16.18 -0.91
C HIS A 444 28.10 -16.04 -0.48
N ARG A 445 27.86 -16.23 0.81
CA ARG A 445 26.54 -16.08 1.45
C ARG A 445 26.69 -15.67 2.91
N LEU A 446 25.81 -14.76 3.35
CA LEU A 446 25.66 -14.35 4.73
C LEU A 446 24.41 -14.99 5.33
N GLU A 447 24.54 -15.64 6.49
CA GLU A 447 23.43 -16.25 7.23
C GLU A 447 23.44 -15.78 8.69
N ASN A 448 22.26 -15.63 9.27
CA ASN A 448 22.08 -15.39 10.70
C ASN A 448 21.63 -16.69 11.39
N PRO A 449 22.51 -17.47 12.00
CA PRO A 449 22.12 -18.69 12.75
C PRO A 449 21.58 -18.38 14.14
N GLY A 450 21.67 -17.11 14.59
CA GLY A 450 21.31 -16.66 15.93
C GLY A 450 19.82 -16.41 16.13
N LYS A 451 19.48 -16.00 17.37
CA LYS A 451 18.11 -15.67 17.79
C LYS A 451 17.83 -14.19 17.85
N ILE A 452 18.86 -13.36 17.64
CA ILE A 452 18.79 -11.89 17.58
C ILE A 452 19.10 -11.42 16.15
N PRO A 453 18.70 -10.22 15.73
CA PRO A 453 19.12 -9.64 14.46
C PRO A 453 20.65 -9.58 14.34
N LEU A 454 21.17 -9.98 13.18
CA LEU A 454 22.58 -9.84 12.84
C LEU A 454 22.77 -8.50 12.09
N HIS A 455 23.70 -7.69 12.56
CA HIS A 455 24.08 -6.43 11.93
C HIS A 455 25.49 -6.50 11.38
N VAL A 456 25.67 -6.18 10.10
CA VAL A 456 26.94 -6.21 9.40
C VAL A 456 27.17 -4.90 8.67
N ILE A 457 28.37 -4.35 8.76
CA ILE A 457 28.84 -3.31 7.84
C ILE A 457 29.54 -3.99 6.69
N GLU A 458 29.03 -3.71 5.48
CA GLU A 458 29.60 -4.18 4.22
C GLU A 458 30.24 -3.01 3.50
N VAL A 459 31.50 -3.15 3.16
CA VAL A 459 32.22 -2.21 2.29
C VAL A 459 32.48 -2.92 0.95
N GLN A 460 31.82 -2.46 -0.10
CA GLN A 460 32.01 -2.91 -1.46
C GLN A 460 33.02 -2.00 -2.16
N SER A 461 34.00 -2.59 -2.87
CA SER A 461 35.00 -1.83 -3.63
C SER A 461 35.25 -2.50 -4.98
N GLY A 462 35.26 -1.71 -6.04
CA GLY A 462 35.45 -2.26 -7.39
C GLY A 462 35.27 -1.23 -8.50
N SER A 463 35.39 -1.72 -9.74
CA SER A 463 35.21 -0.89 -10.93
C SER A 463 33.73 -0.71 -11.31
N TYR A 464 32.86 -1.60 -10.82
CA TYR A 464 31.43 -1.56 -11.06
C TYR A 464 30.67 -2.08 -9.81
N LEU A 465 29.67 -1.37 -9.35
CA LEU A 465 28.94 -1.66 -8.12
C LEU A 465 27.42 -1.88 -8.35
N GLY A 466 27.00 -2.00 -9.61
CA GLY A 466 25.59 -2.22 -9.99
C GLY A 466 25.03 -3.53 -9.45
N GLU A 467 23.74 -3.56 -9.15
CA GLU A 467 23.06 -4.78 -8.66
C GLU A 467 22.92 -5.87 -9.76
N ASP A 468 23.08 -5.50 -11.02
CA ASP A 468 23.13 -6.39 -12.19
C ASP A 468 24.45 -7.19 -12.30
N ASP A 469 25.51 -6.83 -11.53
CA ASP A 469 26.73 -7.62 -11.35
C ASP A 469 26.52 -8.84 -10.43
N ILE A 470 25.35 -9.01 -9.84
CA ILE A 470 25.06 -10.13 -8.92
C ILE A 470 24.68 -11.37 -9.71
N VAL A 471 25.56 -12.39 -9.69
CA VAL A 471 25.24 -13.75 -10.16
C VAL A 471 24.72 -14.56 -8.97
N ARG A 472 23.47 -15.03 -9.03
CA ARG A 472 22.84 -15.84 -7.98
C ARG A 472 22.89 -17.32 -8.35
N PHE A 473 23.36 -18.17 -7.43
CA PHE A 473 23.41 -19.63 -7.60
C PHE A 473 22.29 -20.34 -6.86
N ASP A 474 21.87 -19.81 -5.69
CA ASP A 474 20.81 -20.35 -4.85
C ASP A 474 20.07 -19.17 -4.21
N ASP A 475 18.81 -18.98 -4.58
CA ASP A 475 17.95 -17.95 -4.01
C ASP A 475 16.64 -18.55 -3.49
N THR A 476 16.56 -18.72 -2.17
CA THR A 476 15.39 -19.27 -1.48
C THR A 476 14.12 -18.41 -1.67
N TYR A 477 14.26 -17.18 -2.20
CA TYR A 477 13.19 -16.19 -2.32
C TYR A 477 12.71 -15.95 -3.75
N GLY A 478 13.21 -16.73 -4.74
CA GLY A 478 12.73 -16.71 -6.13
C GLY A 478 12.92 -15.35 -6.84
N ARG A 479 14.11 -14.73 -6.70
CA ARG A 479 14.47 -13.44 -7.33
C ARG A 479 15.32 -13.62 -8.59
N ASN A 480 15.13 -14.68 -9.34
CA ASN A 480 15.85 -14.97 -10.59
C ASN A 480 15.27 -14.17 -11.75
#